data_6fadcf3acc2e8af5e7c8485adebb2b91
#
_entry.id   6fadcf3acc2e8af5e7c8485adebb2b91
#
_cell.length_a   1.000
_cell.length_b   1.000
_cell.length_c   1.000
_cell.angle_alpha   90.00
_cell.angle_beta   90.00
_cell.angle_gamma   90.00
#
_symmetry.space_group_name_H-M   'P 1'
#
loop_
_entity.id
_entity.type
_entity.pdbx_description
1 polymer ?
#
loop_
_entity_poly.entity_id
_entity_poly.type
_entity_poly.pdbx_seq_one_letter_code
_entity_poly.pdbx_strand_id
1 'polypeptide(L)'
;MTDHEPDDSPGELELPDLSAVSPDGLGGLLAQAQAMMDAQQAAADQEIEGVAGGGVVRIRTTGTGQVLGVSIAPEAVDPQDVAMLEDLVVAALHDMNAKLLEIQREAMGPLAGLGDLFGGDG
;
A
#
# COMPACT_ATOMS: atom_id res chain seq x y z
N MET A 1 -22.86 11.79 49.72
CA MET A 1 -22.57 11.62 49.25
C MET A 1 -22.30 11.68 48.57
N THR A 2 -22.28 11.73 48.31
CA THR A 2 -21.95 11.64 47.62
C THR A 2 -21.39 11.75 46.74
N ASP A 3 -21.48 11.89 46.59
CA ASP A 3 -20.92 11.85 45.77
C ASP A 3 -20.32 11.85 45.00
N HIS A 4 -20.29 11.84 44.90
CA HIS A 4 -19.58 11.64 44.24
C HIS A 4 -19.10 11.54 43.45
N GLU A 5 -19.19 11.39 43.32
CA GLU A 5 -18.72 11.08 42.66
C GLU A 5 -18.30 10.79 41.98
N PRO A 6 -18.30 10.67 41.98
CA PRO A 6 -17.81 10.33 41.25
C PRO A 6 -17.50 10.05 40.51
N ASP A 7 -17.58 9.98 40.30
CA ASP A 7 -17.30 9.66 39.56
C ASP A 7 -16.76 9.13 39.13
N ASP A 8 -16.68 8.95 39.23
CA ASP A 8 -16.17 8.44 38.78
C ASP A 8 -16.05 7.78 38.05
N SER A 9 -16.30 7.97 37.61
CA SER A 9 -16.43 7.41 36.89
C SER A 9 -15.87 6.89 36.40
N PRO A 10 -15.75 6.55 36.08
CA PRO A 10 -15.11 5.86 35.57
C PRO A 10 -14.76 5.68 34.54
N GLY A 11 -14.99 5.47 34.48
CA GLY A 11 -14.77 5.23 33.48
C GLY A 11 -14.24 5.74 32.62
N GLU A 12 -13.89 6.11 32.78
CA GLU A 12 -13.44 6.73 32.14
C GLU A 12 -12.57 6.33 31.39
N LEU A 13 -12.75 5.99 30.56
CA LEU A 13 -12.05 5.76 29.67
C LEU A 13 -11.28 6.63 29.44
N GLU A 14 -10.55 6.87 29.52
CA GLU A 14 -9.79 7.55 29.42
C GLU A 14 -9.47 8.11 28.29
N LEU A 15 -10.15 8.61 27.62
CA LEU A 15 -9.81 9.48 26.58
C LEU A 15 -8.82 10.45 27.06
N PRO A 16 -7.85 10.78 26.25
CA PRO A 16 -6.92 11.83 26.62
C PRO A 16 -7.67 13.11 26.91
N ASP A 17 -7.17 13.85 27.81
CA ASP A 17 -7.77 15.12 28.13
C ASP A 17 -7.48 16.09 27.01
N LEU A 18 -8.43 16.29 26.14
CA LEU A 18 -8.22 17.13 24.99
C LEU A 18 -8.09 18.59 25.35
N SER A 19 -8.56 18.97 26.53
CA SER A 19 -8.40 20.35 26.94
C SER A 19 -6.94 20.67 27.28
N ALA A 20 -6.15 19.64 27.55
CA ALA A 20 -4.73 19.85 27.81
C ALA A 20 -3.91 19.89 26.52
N VAL A 21 -4.51 19.51 25.41
CA VAL A 21 -3.80 19.51 24.14
C VAL A 21 -3.83 20.92 23.58
N SER A 22 -2.65 21.46 23.32
CA SER A 22 -2.59 22.80 22.76
C SER A 22 -3.09 22.78 21.31
N PRO A 23 -3.57 23.91 20.82
CA PRO A 23 -3.97 23.96 19.41
C PRO A 23 -2.84 23.56 18.46
N ASP A 24 -1.61 23.88 18.83
CA ASP A 24 -0.48 23.50 18.01
C ASP A 24 -0.32 21.99 17.98
N GLY A 25 -0.51 21.33 19.11
CA GLY A 25 -0.39 19.88 19.14
C GLY A 25 -1.47 19.20 18.34
N LEU A 26 -2.69 19.72 18.43
CA LEU A 26 -3.79 19.17 17.66
C LEU A 26 -3.55 19.38 16.18
N GLY A 27 -3.08 20.56 15.80
CA GLY A 27 -2.77 20.83 14.41
C GLY A 27 -1.70 19.89 13.88
N GLY A 28 -0.72 19.56 14.71
CA GLY A 28 0.31 18.64 14.30
C GLY A 28 -0.22 17.25 14.06
N LEU A 29 -1.14 16.81 14.92
CA LEU A 29 -1.76 15.49 14.71
C LEU A 29 -2.58 15.45 13.44
N LEU A 30 -3.32 16.51 13.18
CA LEU A 30 -4.12 16.56 11.96
C LEU A 30 -3.24 16.59 10.73
N ALA A 31 -2.14 17.36 10.80
CA ALA A 31 -1.22 17.42 9.67
C ALA A 31 -0.59 16.06 9.41
N GLN A 32 -0.27 15.33 10.46
CA GLN A 32 0.33 14.03 10.32
C GLN A 32 -0.65 13.05 9.70
N ALA A 33 -1.91 13.08 10.15
CA ALA A 33 -2.93 12.22 9.57
C ALA A 33 -3.14 12.55 8.11
N GLN A 34 -3.14 13.84 7.79
CA GLN A 34 -3.30 14.27 6.41
C GLN A 34 -2.14 13.78 5.56
N ALA A 35 -0.92 13.88 6.08
CA ALA A 35 0.25 13.41 5.34
C ALA A 35 0.18 11.92 5.08
N MET A 36 -0.32 11.15 6.04
CA MET A 36 -0.48 9.72 5.84
C MET A 36 -1.49 9.41 4.76
N MET A 37 -2.61 10.12 4.79
CA MET A 37 -3.62 9.92 3.76
C MET A 37 -3.11 10.30 2.38
N ASP A 38 -2.36 11.40 2.32
CA ASP A 38 -1.78 11.83 1.05
C ASP A 38 -0.78 10.81 0.54
N ALA A 39 0.03 10.24 1.44
CA ALA A 39 1.00 9.23 1.04
C ALA A 39 0.32 7.98 0.53
N GLN A 40 -0.76 7.55 1.18
CA GLN A 40 -1.50 6.39 0.72
C GLN A 40 -2.12 6.63 -0.63
N GLN A 41 -2.64 7.83 -0.83
CA GLN A 41 -3.26 8.16 -2.09
C GLN A 41 -2.22 8.23 -3.20
N ALA A 42 -1.06 8.79 -2.91
CA ALA A 42 0.01 8.85 -3.88
C ALA A 42 0.48 7.45 -4.27
N ALA A 43 0.57 6.54 -3.30
CA ALA A 43 0.95 5.17 -3.60
C ALA A 43 -0.11 4.48 -4.45
N ALA A 44 -1.38 4.75 -4.15
CA ALA A 44 -2.47 4.16 -4.92
C ALA A 44 -2.49 4.67 -6.35
N ASP A 45 -2.09 5.93 -6.53
CA ASP A 45 -2.07 6.54 -7.85
C ASP A 45 -0.81 6.22 -8.62
N GLN A 46 0.19 5.66 -7.96
CA GLN A 46 1.44 5.36 -8.63
C GLN A 46 1.21 4.29 -9.69
N GLU A 47 1.77 4.55 -10.86
CA GLU A 47 1.60 3.62 -11.96
C GLU A 47 2.80 2.69 -12.03
N ILE A 48 2.52 1.40 -12.12
CA ILE A 48 3.53 0.36 -12.13
C ILE A 48 3.36 -0.44 -13.40
N GLU A 49 4.47 -0.82 -13.98
CA GLU A 49 4.43 -1.55 -15.23
C GLU A 49 5.16 -2.85 -15.10
N GLY A 50 4.48 -3.96 -15.37
CA GLY A 50 5.11 -5.25 -15.48
C GLY A 50 5.44 -5.51 -16.93
N VAL A 51 6.63 -5.98 -17.20
CA VAL A 51 7.09 -6.17 -18.57
C VAL A 51 7.63 -7.57 -18.76
N ALA A 52 7.56 -8.04 -19.98
CA ALA A 52 8.14 -9.31 -20.37
C ALA A 52 8.60 -9.24 -21.81
N GLY A 53 9.51 -10.13 -22.17
CA GLY A 53 9.97 -10.24 -23.53
C GLY A 53 10.69 -9.00 -24.02
N GLY A 54 11.40 -8.31 -23.14
CA GLY A 54 12.08 -7.10 -23.53
C GLY A 54 11.15 -5.92 -23.72
N GLY A 55 9.92 -6.01 -23.19
CA GLY A 55 8.98 -4.92 -23.29
C GLY A 55 7.91 -5.12 -24.34
N VAL A 56 7.87 -6.28 -24.99
CA VAL A 56 6.82 -6.53 -25.98
C VAL A 56 5.47 -6.76 -25.32
N VAL A 57 5.45 -7.17 -24.05
CA VAL A 57 4.22 -7.25 -23.29
C VAL A 57 4.38 -6.40 -22.05
N ARG A 58 3.45 -5.49 -21.84
CA ARG A 58 3.49 -4.57 -20.72
C ARG A 58 2.11 -4.53 -20.10
N ILE A 59 2.06 -4.63 -18.79
CA ILE A 59 0.82 -4.55 -18.04
C ILE A 59 0.95 -3.39 -17.07
N ARG A 60 0.03 -2.42 -17.16
CA ARG A 60 0.07 -1.26 -16.29
C ARG A 60 -0.96 -1.41 -15.21
N THR A 61 -0.57 -1.10 -13.99
CA THR A 61 -1.43 -1.21 -12.84
C THR A 61 -1.15 -0.07 -11.88
N THR A 62 -2.09 0.17 -10.98
CA THR A 62 -1.86 1.12 -9.91
C THR A 62 -1.13 0.45 -8.77
N GLY A 63 -0.69 1.27 -7.81
CA GLY A 63 -0.01 0.74 -6.62
C GLY A 63 -0.89 -0.15 -5.76
N THR A 64 -2.20 -0.12 -5.97
CA THR A 64 -3.13 -1.00 -5.26
C THR A 64 -3.44 -2.26 -6.03
N GLY A 65 -2.86 -2.43 -7.21
CA GLY A 65 -3.08 -3.64 -7.98
C GLY A 65 -4.20 -3.57 -8.99
N GLN A 66 -4.73 -2.39 -9.21
CA GLN A 66 -5.81 -2.23 -10.19
C GLN A 66 -5.20 -2.14 -11.57
N VAL A 67 -5.52 -3.10 -12.44
CA VAL A 67 -4.96 -3.14 -13.78
C VAL A 67 -5.56 -2.03 -14.62
N LEU A 68 -4.71 -1.23 -15.22
CA LEU A 68 -5.13 -0.11 -16.06
C LEU A 68 -5.17 -0.48 -17.52
N GLY A 69 -4.29 -1.36 -17.95
CA GLY A 69 -4.27 -1.75 -19.34
C GLY A 69 -3.13 -2.70 -19.64
N VAL A 70 -3.20 -3.28 -20.80
CA VAL A 70 -2.19 -4.20 -21.30
C VAL A 70 -1.78 -3.73 -22.68
N SER A 71 -0.49 -3.73 -22.92
CA SER A 71 0.07 -3.34 -24.21
C SER A 71 0.86 -4.51 -24.75
N ILE A 72 0.56 -4.93 -25.96
CA ILE A 72 1.24 -6.05 -26.60
C ILE A 72 1.76 -5.56 -27.94
N ALA A 73 3.05 -5.69 -28.13
CA ALA A 73 3.63 -5.31 -29.39
C ALA A 73 3.21 -6.29 -30.49
N PRO A 74 2.91 -5.81 -31.68
CA PRO A 74 2.46 -6.72 -32.74
C PRO A 74 3.44 -7.85 -33.04
N GLU A 75 4.72 -7.60 -32.88
CA GLU A 75 5.70 -8.64 -33.18
C GLU A 75 5.65 -9.80 -32.19
N ALA A 76 4.99 -9.60 -31.06
CA ALA A 76 4.83 -10.67 -30.09
C ALA A 76 3.64 -11.56 -30.42
N VAL A 77 2.81 -11.15 -31.35
CA VAL A 77 1.59 -11.88 -31.68
C VAL A 77 1.87 -12.79 -32.85
N ASP A 78 2.02 -14.07 -32.57
CA ASP A 78 2.25 -15.06 -33.60
C ASP A 78 1.12 -16.05 -33.52
N PRO A 79 0.21 -16.05 -34.51
CA PRO A 79 -0.93 -16.95 -34.43
C PRO A 79 -0.55 -18.41 -34.40
N GLN A 80 0.66 -18.76 -34.81
CA GLN A 80 1.10 -20.12 -34.77
C GLN A 80 1.83 -20.49 -33.50
N ASP A 81 2.05 -19.50 -32.62
CA ASP A 81 2.71 -19.76 -31.35
C ASP A 81 2.04 -18.94 -30.26
N VAL A 82 0.76 -19.22 -30.06
CA VAL A 82 -0.01 -18.50 -29.06
C VAL A 82 0.52 -18.82 -27.65
N ALA A 83 1.06 -20.01 -27.47
CA ALA A 83 1.58 -20.39 -26.17
C ALA A 83 2.70 -19.47 -25.73
N MET A 84 3.52 -19.01 -26.66
CA MET A 84 4.57 -18.09 -26.31
C MET A 84 4.00 -16.78 -25.78
N LEU A 85 2.95 -16.27 -26.40
CA LEU A 85 2.33 -15.06 -25.97
C LEU A 85 1.72 -15.24 -24.57
N GLU A 86 1.08 -16.39 -24.35
CA GLU A 86 0.53 -16.68 -23.04
C GLU A 86 1.60 -16.68 -21.97
N ASP A 87 2.74 -17.25 -22.27
CA ASP A 87 3.85 -17.27 -21.32
C ASP A 87 4.38 -15.86 -21.05
N LEU A 88 4.42 -15.05 -22.09
CA LEU A 88 4.87 -13.66 -21.92
C LEU A 88 3.92 -12.88 -21.02
N VAL A 89 2.62 -13.11 -21.17
CA VAL A 89 1.66 -12.44 -20.32
C VAL A 89 1.83 -12.87 -18.87
N VAL A 90 2.03 -14.15 -18.64
CA VAL A 90 2.26 -14.65 -17.28
C VAL A 90 3.53 -14.06 -16.71
N ALA A 91 4.58 -13.97 -17.52
CA ALA A 91 5.83 -13.39 -17.05
C ALA A 91 5.65 -11.91 -16.70
N ALA A 92 4.88 -11.18 -17.50
CA ALA A 92 4.62 -9.78 -17.21
C ALA A 92 3.80 -9.62 -15.93
N LEU A 93 2.86 -10.53 -15.68
CA LEU A 93 2.10 -10.51 -14.44
C LEU A 93 2.99 -10.78 -13.24
N HIS A 94 3.92 -11.72 -13.37
CA HIS A 94 4.85 -11.99 -12.30
C HIS A 94 5.73 -10.78 -12.02
N ASP A 95 6.19 -10.12 -13.06
CA ASP A 95 7.01 -8.93 -12.91
C ASP A 95 6.21 -7.82 -12.22
N MET A 96 4.95 -7.66 -12.62
CA MET A 96 4.06 -6.68 -12.02
C MET A 96 3.87 -6.97 -10.53
N ASN A 97 3.61 -8.23 -10.20
CA ASN A 97 3.41 -8.61 -8.81
C ASN A 97 4.64 -8.37 -7.96
N ALA A 98 5.82 -8.65 -8.52
CA ALA A 98 7.05 -8.41 -7.78
C ALA A 98 7.19 -6.93 -7.45
N LYS A 99 6.87 -6.07 -8.41
CA LYS A 99 6.95 -4.64 -8.20
C LYS A 99 5.91 -4.15 -7.21
N LEU A 100 4.72 -4.73 -7.25
CA LEU A 100 3.69 -4.38 -6.28
C LEU A 100 4.11 -4.76 -4.87
N LEU A 101 4.69 -5.94 -4.70
CA LEU A 101 5.18 -6.36 -3.40
C LEU A 101 6.27 -5.44 -2.88
N GLU A 102 7.12 -4.99 -3.78
CA GLU A 102 8.17 -4.06 -3.40
C GLU A 102 7.58 -2.77 -2.87
N ILE A 103 6.56 -2.24 -3.55
CA ILE A 103 5.92 -1.01 -3.13
C ILE A 103 5.23 -1.18 -1.80
N GLN A 104 4.55 -2.30 -1.62
CA GLN A 104 3.88 -2.57 -0.35
C GLN A 104 4.89 -2.69 0.78
N ARG A 105 6.03 -3.31 0.49
CA ARG A 105 7.07 -3.44 1.49
C ARG A 105 7.62 -2.08 1.88
N GLU A 106 7.83 -1.22 0.90
CA GLU A 106 8.30 0.13 1.18
C GLU A 106 7.26 0.94 1.95
N ALA A 107 6.00 0.75 1.62
CA ALA A 107 4.93 1.47 2.31
C ALA A 107 4.83 1.07 3.77
N MET A 108 5.14 -0.18 4.07
CA MET A 108 5.14 -0.63 5.45
C MET A 108 6.32 -0.09 6.22
N GLY A 109 7.42 0.21 5.53
CA GLY A 109 8.54 0.86 6.16
C GLY A 109 9.03 0.13 7.41
N PRO A 110 9.07 0.83 8.54
CA PRO A 110 9.56 0.20 9.77
C PRO A 110 8.76 -1.00 10.21
N LEU A 111 7.50 -1.08 9.81
CA LEU A 111 6.68 -2.23 10.20
C LEU A 111 7.19 -3.52 9.58
N ALA A 112 7.86 -3.42 8.46
CA ALA A 112 8.42 -4.61 7.84
C ALA A 112 9.48 -5.24 8.74
N GLY A 113 10.21 -4.40 9.48
CA GLY A 113 11.18 -4.92 10.42
C GLY A 113 10.58 -5.64 11.59
N LEU A 114 9.34 -5.28 11.94
CA LEU A 114 8.67 -5.96 13.02
C LEU A 114 8.36 -7.39 12.65
N GLY A 115 8.07 -7.64 11.40
CA GLY A 115 7.87 -9.01 10.97
C GLY A 115 9.07 -9.86 11.19
N ASP A 116 10.23 -9.31 10.93
CA ASP A 116 11.47 -10.05 11.18
C ASP A 116 11.65 -10.36 12.65
N LEU A 117 11.25 -9.42 13.50
CA LEU A 117 11.40 -9.65 14.93
C LEU A 117 10.49 -10.74 15.43
N PHE A 118 9.27 -10.80 14.91
CA PHE A 118 8.32 -11.72 15.44
C PHE A 118 8.24 -13.02 14.69
N GLY A 119 8.48 -13.00 13.42
CA GLY A 119 8.31 -14.19 12.72
C GLY A 119 9.48 -14.66 12.05
N GLY A 120 10.40 -13.98 12.19
CA GLY A 120 11.33 -14.15 11.38
C GLY A 120 11.96 -15.31 11.21
N ASP A 121 12.08 -15.87 11.64
CA ASP A 121 12.68 -16.76 11.37
C ASP A 121 12.27 -17.54 10.73
N GLY A 122 11.62 -17.30 10.77
CA GLY A 122 11.11 -18.23 9.90
C GLY A 122 11.85 -18.91 9.43
#